data_aabd80f9524ab5f286c9d006a95bcbaf
#
_entry.id   aabd80f9524ab5f286c9d006a95bcbaf
#
_cell.length_a   1.000
_cell.length_b   1.000
_cell.length_c   1.000
_cell.angle_alpha   90.00
_cell.angle_beta   90.00
_cell.angle_gamma   90.00
#
_symmetry.space_group_name_H-M   'P 1'
#
loop_
_entity.id
_entity.type
_entity.pdbx_description
1 polymer ?
#
loop_
_entity_poly.entity_id
_entity_poly.type
_entity_poly.pdbx_seq_one_letter_code
_entity_poly.pdbx_strand_id
1 'polypeptide(L)'
;VVAFSNSDASVGLTLGSIVALVFAVVFYVCRRVISFRDCMDGFPEGFKAMVPAIMILCCAWTLKGMTDALGAKVFISDLINGPAAGLFNFLPAIIFVIAVILAFSTGTSWGTFGILIPIVLAAIPGSSMTIIAVSACMAGAVCGDHCSPISDTTIMASAGAQCNHIVHVNTQLPYALTVAAVSFVAYVAAPFVGSAWIALPLAVALMLATLFFLQLILKG
;
A
#
# COMPACT_ATOMS: atom_id res chain seq x y z
N VAL A 1 -18.45 16.45 6.16
CA VAL A 1 -18.63 15.00 6.18
C VAL A 1 -19.58 14.60 5.05
N VAL A 2 -20.81 15.13 4.97
CA VAL A 2 -21.82 14.78 3.94
C VAL A 2 -21.31 15.01 2.51
N ALA A 3 -20.57 16.11 2.25
CA ALA A 3 -19.98 16.39 0.94
C ALA A 3 -18.98 15.31 0.52
N PHE A 4 -18.18 14.80 1.47
CA PHE A 4 -17.22 13.73 1.21
C PHE A 4 -17.90 12.38 0.97
N SER A 5 -18.95 12.06 1.72
CA SER A 5 -19.67 10.79 1.57
C SER A 5 -20.42 10.66 0.24
N ASN A 6 -20.80 11.79 -0.36
CA ASN A 6 -21.54 11.85 -1.62
C ASN A 6 -20.65 12.19 -2.84
N SER A 7 -19.33 12.37 -2.65
CA SER A 7 -18.40 12.63 -3.75
C SER A 7 -17.90 11.33 -4.38
N ASP A 8 -17.87 11.29 -5.70
CA ASP A 8 -17.15 10.25 -6.43
C ASP A 8 -15.63 10.52 -6.30
N ALA A 9 -14.92 9.59 -5.66
CA ALA A 9 -13.49 9.74 -5.43
C ALA A 9 -12.68 9.85 -6.72
N SER A 10 -13.09 9.18 -7.79
CA SER A 10 -12.38 9.21 -9.08
C SER A 10 -12.49 10.59 -9.72
N VAL A 11 -13.67 11.20 -9.68
CA VAL A 11 -13.89 12.56 -10.19
C VAL A 11 -13.19 13.59 -9.31
N GLY A 12 -13.31 13.45 -7.98
CA GLY A 12 -12.67 14.34 -7.00
C GLY A 12 -11.15 14.37 -7.11
N LEU A 13 -10.52 13.21 -7.24
CA LEU A 13 -9.06 13.09 -7.41
C LEU A 13 -8.59 13.69 -8.75
N THR A 14 -9.31 13.45 -9.83
CA THR A 14 -8.97 14.00 -11.15
C THR A 14 -9.06 15.51 -11.16
N LEU A 15 -10.15 16.08 -10.68
CA LEU A 15 -10.32 17.54 -10.61
C LEU A 15 -9.33 18.18 -9.64
N GLY A 16 -9.12 17.56 -8.48
CA GLY A 16 -8.17 18.02 -7.46
C GLY A 16 -6.73 18.02 -7.98
N SER A 17 -6.32 17.01 -8.72
CA SER A 17 -4.97 16.94 -9.32
C SER A 17 -4.75 18.00 -10.39
N ILE A 18 -5.76 18.27 -11.23
CA ILE A 18 -5.68 19.36 -12.23
C ILE A 18 -5.54 20.72 -11.55
N VAL A 19 -6.37 20.99 -10.54
CA VAL A 19 -6.28 22.25 -9.77
C VAL A 19 -4.92 22.38 -9.08
N ALA A 20 -4.45 21.31 -8.45
CA ALA A 20 -3.15 21.28 -7.79
C ALA A 20 -1.99 21.54 -8.78
N LEU A 21 -2.05 20.93 -9.97
CA LEU A 21 -1.06 21.14 -11.03
C LEU A 21 -1.02 22.61 -11.49
N VAL A 22 -2.19 23.18 -11.80
CA VAL A 22 -2.30 24.58 -12.22
C VAL A 22 -1.77 25.50 -11.11
N PHE A 23 -2.18 25.27 -9.87
CA PHE A 23 -1.69 26.03 -8.72
C PHE A 23 -0.16 25.94 -8.57
N ALA A 24 0.40 24.73 -8.67
CA ALA A 24 1.84 24.52 -8.56
C ALA A 24 2.61 25.24 -9.65
N VAL A 25 2.18 25.14 -10.91
CA VAL A 25 2.82 25.84 -12.04
C VAL A 25 2.77 27.35 -11.82
N VAL A 26 1.60 27.91 -11.50
CA VAL A 26 1.45 29.36 -11.25
C VAL A 26 2.33 29.79 -10.08
N PHE A 27 2.31 29.05 -8.97
CA PHE A 27 3.09 29.37 -7.78
C PHE A 27 4.59 29.40 -8.05
N TYR A 28 5.14 28.35 -8.69
CA TYR A 28 6.58 28.28 -8.96
C TYR A 28 7.04 29.27 -10.01
N VAL A 29 6.23 29.52 -11.06
CA VAL A 29 6.55 30.53 -12.08
C VAL A 29 6.50 31.94 -11.49
N CYS A 30 5.48 32.28 -10.69
CA CYS A 30 5.38 33.58 -10.02
C CYS A 30 6.54 33.81 -9.03
N ARG A 31 6.97 32.77 -8.33
CA ARG A 31 8.13 32.79 -7.42
C ARG A 31 9.47 32.80 -8.18
N ARG A 32 9.46 32.67 -9.49
CA ARG A 32 10.65 32.59 -10.36
C ARG A 32 11.62 31.48 -9.97
N VAL A 33 11.09 30.38 -9.39
CA VAL A 33 11.88 29.20 -9.06
C VAL A 33 12.14 28.36 -10.30
N ILE A 34 11.13 28.27 -11.18
CA ILE A 34 11.18 27.50 -12.43
C ILE A 34 10.55 28.35 -13.53
N SER A 35 11.07 28.29 -14.77
CA SER A 35 10.47 28.98 -15.91
C SER A 35 9.23 28.20 -16.40
N PHE A 36 8.29 28.87 -17.05
CA PHE A 36 7.14 28.22 -17.67
C PHE A 36 7.55 27.18 -18.69
N ARG A 37 8.65 27.41 -19.41
CA ARG A 37 9.21 26.47 -20.37
C ARG A 37 9.66 25.17 -19.70
N ASP A 38 10.38 25.27 -18.58
CA ASP A 38 10.84 24.10 -17.82
C ASP A 38 9.66 23.28 -17.29
N CYS A 39 8.57 23.93 -16.89
CA CYS A 39 7.33 23.25 -16.52
C CYS A 39 6.74 22.45 -17.69
N MET A 40 6.73 23.03 -18.90
CA MET A 40 6.20 22.37 -20.09
C MET A 40 7.10 21.25 -20.57
N ASP A 41 8.41 21.39 -20.46
CA ASP A 41 9.37 20.33 -20.80
C ASP A 41 9.31 19.16 -19.79
N GLY A 42 8.96 19.42 -18.53
CA GLY A 42 8.75 18.40 -17.50
C GLY A 42 7.45 17.58 -17.66
N PHE A 43 6.45 18.11 -18.37
CA PHE A 43 5.15 17.46 -18.52
C PHE A 43 5.23 16.09 -19.24
N PRO A 44 5.92 15.97 -20.40
CA PRO A 44 6.12 14.65 -21.03
C PRO A 44 6.90 13.64 -20.17
N GLU A 45 7.84 14.12 -19.38
CA GLU A 45 8.60 13.24 -18.48
C GLU A 45 7.73 12.68 -17.36
N GLY A 46 6.81 13.50 -16.82
CA GLY A 46 5.79 13.03 -15.88
C GLY A 46 4.89 11.95 -16.47
N PHE A 47 4.46 12.10 -17.73
CA PHE A 47 3.70 11.06 -18.43
C PHE A 47 4.51 9.77 -18.59
N LYS A 48 5.75 9.86 -19.03
CA LYS A 48 6.63 8.69 -19.17
C LYS A 48 6.83 7.96 -17.84
N ALA A 49 6.98 8.68 -16.74
CA ALA A 49 7.11 8.10 -15.41
C ALA A 49 5.86 7.32 -14.97
N MET A 50 4.67 7.69 -15.46
CA MET A 50 3.42 7.00 -15.13
C MET A 50 3.11 5.79 -16.01
N VAL A 51 3.76 5.63 -17.16
CA VAL A 51 3.52 4.52 -18.10
C VAL A 51 3.63 3.14 -17.43
N PRO A 52 4.67 2.81 -16.64
CA PRO A 52 4.76 1.52 -15.98
C PRO A 52 3.59 1.24 -15.03
N ALA A 53 3.15 2.23 -14.25
CA ALA A 53 2.03 2.09 -13.34
C ALA A 53 0.72 1.84 -14.09
N ILE A 54 0.47 2.56 -15.20
CA ILE A 54 -0.71 2.36 -16.03
C ILE A 54 -0.70 0.96 -16.66
N MET A 55 0.43 0.51 -17.17
CA MET A 55 0.57 -0.83 -17.76
C MET A 55 0.27 -1.93 -16.73
N ILE A 56 0.81 -1.80 -15.51
CA ILE A 56 0.53 -2.75 -14.43
C ILE A 56 -0.96 -2.79 -14.11
N LEU A 57 -1.63 -1.65 -14.01
CA LEU A 57 -3.07 -1.57 -13.75
C LEU A 57 -3.89 -2.21 -14.89
N CYS A 58 -3.54 -1.97 -16.15
CA CYS A 58 -4.19 -2.62 -17.29
C CYS A 58 -4.06 -4.14 -17.24
N CYS A 59 -2.85 -4.65 -16.97
CA CYS A 59 -2.61 -6.08 -16.81
C CYS A 59 -3.39 -6.67 -15.62
N ALA A 60 -3.45 -5.95 -14.50
CA ALA A 60 -4.20 -6.37 -13.31
C ALA A 60 -5.72 -6.46 -13.58
N TRP A 61 -6.29 -5.50 -14.29
CA TRP A 61 -7.71 -5.54 -14.69
C TRP A 61 -8.00 -6.68 -15.65
N THR A 62 -7.10 -6.95 -16.59
CA THR A 62 -7.20 -8.10 -17.50
C THR A 62 -7.15 -9.41 -16.70
N LEU A 63 -6.19 -9.56 -15.80
CA LEU A 63 -6.08 -10.72 -14.92
C LEU A 63 -7.33 -10.92 -14.06
N LYS A 64 -7.85 -9.84 -13.48
CA LYS A 64 -9.10 -9.87 -12.72
C LYS A 64 -10.27 -10.36 -13.57
N GLY A 65 -10.42 -9.83 -14.80
CA GLY A 65 -11.47 -10.25 -15.72
C GLY A 65 -11.37 -11.73 -16.09
N MET A 66 -10.15 -12.24 -16.34
CA MET A 66 -9.90 -13.66 -16.60
C MET A 66 -10.21 -14.53 -15.37
N THR A 67 -9.80 -14.10 -14.21
CA THR A 67 -10.04 -14.81 -12.94
C THR A 67 -11.55 -14.90 -12.63
N ASP A 68 -12.29 -13.82 -12.85
CA ASP A 68 -13.75 -13.81 -12.70
C ASP A 68 -14.42 -14.76 -13.73
N ALA A 69 -13.95 -14.76 -14.99
CA ALA A 69 -14.47 -15.63 -16.05
C ALA A 69 -14.20 -17.15 -15.77
N LEU A 70 -13.09 -17.46 -15.11
CA LEU A 70 -12.77 -18.83 -14.69
C LEU A 70 -13.56 -19.30 -13.46
N GLY A 71 -14.42 -18.45 -12.90
CA GLY A 71 -15.24 -18.84 -11.76
C GLY A 71 -14.47 -18.93 -10.44
N ALA A 72 -13.34 -18.21 -10.33
CA ALA A 72 -12.49 -18.24 -9.14
C ALA A 72 -13.25 -17.92 -7.84
N LYS A 73 -14.27 -17.06 -7.90
CA LYS A 73 -15.13 -16.74 -6.74
C LYS A 73 -15.82 -17.98 -6.17
N VAL A 74 -16.37 -18.83 -7.06
CA VAL A 74 -17.05 -20.07 -6.65
C VAL A 74 -16.03 -21.04 -6.04
N PHE A 75 -14.92 -21.26 -6.74
CA PHE A 75 -13.85 -22.14 -6.27
C PHE A 75 -13.31 -21.73 -4.88
N ILE A 76 -13.05 -20.44 -4.69
CA ILE A 76 -12.52 -19.92 -3.41
C ILE A 76 -13.59 -19.99 -2.32
N SER A 77 -14.86 -19.69 -2.65
CA SER A 77 -15.97 -19.85 -1.70
C SER A 77 -16.09 -21.29 -1.21
N ASP A 78 -16.00 -22.27 -2.11
CA ASP A 78 -16.05 -23.67 -1.77
C ASP A 78 -14.84 -24.12 -0.94
N LEU A 79 -13.65 -23.60 -1.26
CA LEU A 79 -12.43 -23.87 -0.52
C LEU A 79 -12.50 -23.32 0.92
N ILE A 80 -13.01 -22.08 1.08
CA ILE A 80 -13.13 -21.42 2.39
C ILE A 80 -14.21 -22.08 3.26
N ASN A 81 -15.33 -22.48 2.67
CA ASN A 81 -16.41 -23.16 3.39
C ASN A 81 -16.12 -24.65 3.64
N GLY A 82 -15.09 -25.20 2.99
CA GLY A 82 -14.64 -26.57 3.10
C GLY A 82 -13.33 -26.72 3.90
N PRO A 83 -12.30 -27.31 3.29
CA PRO A 83 -11.07 -27.70 3.99
C PRO A 83 -10.25 -26.55 4.55
N ALA A 84 -10.42 -25.33 4.04
CA ALA A 84 -9.67 -24.14 4.49
C ALA A 84 -10.43 -23.26 5.51
N ALA A 85 -11.58 -23.70 6.02
CA ALA A 85 -12.39 -22.92 6.96
C ALA A 85 -11.62 -22.47 8.21
N GLY A 86 -10.72 -23.31 8.72
CA GLY A 86 -9.87 -22.99 9.86
C GLY A 86 -8.80 -21.94 9.59
N LEU A 87 -8.42 -21.73 8.32
CA LEU A 87 -7.41 -20.75 7.91
C LEU A 87 -8.00 -19.37 7.54
N PHE A 88 -9.33 -19.30 7.40
CA PHE A 88 -10.00 -18.08 6.96
C PHE A 88 -9.69 -16.86 7.82
N ASN A 89 -9.65 -17.04 9.14
CA ASN A 89 -9.32 -15.97 10.08
C ASN A 89 -7.85 -15.51 10.00
N PHE A 90 -6.96 -16.34 9.48
CA PHE A 90 -5.54 -15.97 9.28
C PHE A 90 -5.26 -15.38 7.89
N LEU A 91 -6.24 -15.36 7.01
CA LEU A 91 -6.09 -14.91 5.63
C LEU A 91 -5.54 -13.46 5.51
N PRO A 92 -5.97 -12.47 6.32
CA PRO A 92 -5.36 -11.14 6.27
C PRO A 92 -3.87 -11.14 6.61
N ALA A 93 -3.45 -11.93 7.60
CA ALA A 93 -2.04 -12.03 7.97
C ALA A 93 -1.21 -12.71 6.86
N ILE A 94 -1.76 -13.72 6.20
CA ILE A 94 -1.12 -14.39 5.04
C ILE A 94 -0.99 -13.41 3.88
N ILE A 95 -2.06 -12.67 3.56
CA ILE A 95 -2.05 -11.63 2.51
C ILE A 95 -1.02 -10.55 2.82
N PHE A 96 -0.93 -10.12 4.08
CA PHE A 96 0.09 -9.16 4.51
C PHE A 96 1.50 -9.64 4.18
N VAL A 97 1.86 -10.88 4.56
CA VAL A 97 3.18 -11.45 4.29
C VAL A 97 3.46 -11.57 2.78
N ILE A 98 2.49 -12.06 2.01
CA ILE A 98 2.62 -12.15 0.55
C ILE A 98 2.84 -10.77 -0.05
N ALA A 99 2.10 -9.75 0.40
CA ALA A 99 2.24 -8.39 -0.07
C ALA A 99 3.60 -7.79 0.27
N VAL A 100 4.13 -8.05 1.49
CA VAL A 100 5.50 -7.65 1.88
C VAL A 100 6.54 -8.25 0.95
N ILE A 101 6.47 -9.56 0.69
CA ILE A 101 7.45 -10.27 -0.16
C ILE A 101 7.39 -9.76 -1.60
N LEU A 102 6.18 -9.60 -2.16
CA LEU A 102 6.01 -9.12 -3.53
C LEU A 102 6.50 -7.69 -3.68
N ALA A 103 6.12 -6.79 -2.78
CA ALA A 103 6.53 -5.39 -2.85
C ALA A 103 8.03 -5.22 -2.62
N PHE A 104 8.63 -5.99 -1.72
CA PHE A 104 10.07 -6.03 -1.52
C PHE A 104 10.81 -6.47 -2.80
N SER A 105 10.29 -7.51 -3.46
CA SER A 105 10.92 -8.09 -4.66
C SER A 105 10.75 -7.21 -5.90
N THR A 106 9.64 -6.48 -6.01
CA THR A 106 9.33 -5.61 -7.15
C THR A 106 9.78 -4.17 -6.96
N GLY A 107 10.01 -3.74 -5.71
CA GLY A 107 10.35 -2.36 -5.38
C GLY A 107 9.20 -1.38 -5.61
N THR A 108 7.94 -1.84 -5.61
CA THR A 108 6.80 -0.98 -5.81
C THR A 108 5.55 -1.44 -5.06
N SER A 109 5.00 -0.56 -4.23
CA SER A 109 3.71 -0.79 -3.57
C SER A 109 2.55 -0.75 -4.57
N TRP A 110 2.59 0.16 -5.55
CA TRP A 110 1.54 0.31 -6.56
C TRP A 110 1.39 -0.92 -7.45
N GLY A 111 2.50 -1.51 -7.90
CA GLY A 111 2.49 -2.76 -8.64
C GLY A 111 1.87 -3.90 -7.84
N THR A 112 2.22 -4.00 -6.57
CA THR A 112 1.68 -5.00 -5.65
C THR A 112 0.18 -4.80 -5.41
N PHE A 113 -0.30 -3.55 -5.24
CA PHE A 113 -1.74 -3.25 -5.16
C PHE A 113 -2.48 -3.70 -6.41
N GLY A 114 -1.93 -3.37 -7.58
CA GLY A 114 -2.53 -3.71 -8.86
C GLY A 114 -2.74 -5.21 -9.04
N ILE A 115 -1.84 -6.03 -8.52
CA ILE A 115 -1.91 -7.50 -8.63
C ILE A 115 -2.78 -8.09 -7.53
N LEU A 116 -2.54 -7.75 -6.27
CA LEU A 116 -3.13 -8.45 -5.12
C LEU A 116 -4.55 -7.99 -4.80
N ILE A 117 -4.88 -6.70 -4.90
CA ILE A 117 -6.23 -6.22 -4.54
C ILE A 117 -7.33 -6.88 -5.37
N PRO A 118 -7.22 -6.99 -6.72
CA PRO A 118 -8.21 -7.73 -7.50
C PRO A 118 -8.36 -9.19 -7.07
N ILE A 119 -7.26 -9.85 -6.73
CA ILE A 119 -7.26 -11.25 -6.25
C ILE A 119 -7.98 -11.34 -4.89
N VAL A 120 -7.66 -10.46 -3.95
CA VAL A 120 -8.30 -10.42 -2.63
C VAL A 120 -9.81 -10.16 -2.74
N LEU A 121 -10.22 -9.22 -3.60
CA LEU A 121 -11.64 -8.92 -3.84
C LEU A 121 -12.38 -10.08 -4.50
N ALA A 122 -11.72 -10.84 -5.36
CA ALA A 122 -12.29 -12.06 -5.94
C ALA A 122 -12.39 -13.19 -4.92
N ALA A 123 -11.40 -13.31 -4.04
CA ALA A 123 -11.33 -14.36 -3.01
C ALA A 123 -12.36 -14.19 -1.90
N ILE A 124 -12.61 -12.96 -1.45
CA ILE A 124 -13.46 -12.67 -0.28
C ILE A 124 -14.51 -11.60 -0.65
N PRO A 125 -15.52 -11.94 -1.44
CA PRO A 125 -16.51 -10.94 -1.87
C PRO A 125 -17.47 -10.56 -0.74
N GLY A 126 -17.63 -9.24 -0.49
CA GLY A 126 -18.78 -8.68 0.23
C GLY A 126 -18.84 -8.91 1.74
N SER A 127 -17.76 -9.33 2.39
CA SER A 127 -17.71 -9.52 3.83
C SER A 127 -16.93 -8.41 4.55
N SER A 128 -17.11 -8.27 5.88
CA SER A 128 -16.26 -7.38 6.70
C SER A 128 -14.78 -7.79 6.62
N MET A 129 -14.51 -9.07 6.39
CA MET A 129 -13.18 -9.62 6.20
C MET A 129 -12.49 -9.06 4.94
N THR A 130 -13.25 -8.71 3.89
CA THR A 130 -12.71 -8.09 2.67
C THR A 130 -11.96 -6.80 2.98
N ILE A 131 -12.53 -5.95 3.83
CA ILE A 131 -11.90 -4.67 4.21
C ILE A 131 -10.61 -4.92 4.96
N ILE A 132 -10.60 -5.88 5.89
CA ILE A 132 -9.40 -6.24 6.67
C ILE A 132 -8.32 -6.81 5.74
N ALA A 133 -8.71 -7.68 4.81
CA ALA A 133 -7.79 -8.31 3.86
C ALA A 133 -7.19 -7.30 2.86
N VAL A 134 -7.98 -6.36 2.35
CA VAL A 134 -7.50 -5.26 1.50
C VAL A 134 -6.56 -4.34 2.30
N SER A 135 -6.92 -4.01 3.54
CA SER A 135 -6.05 -3.24 4.43
C SER A 135 -4.70 -3.95 4.67
N ALA A 136 -4.72 -5.26 4.91
CA ALA A 136 -3.52 -6.06 5.09
C ALA A 136 -2.65 -6.09 3.81
N CYS A 137 -3.27 -6.21 2.65
CA CYS A 137 -2.60 -6.13 1.36
C CYS A 137 -1.89 -4.77 1.19
N MET A 138 -2.60 -3.67 1.44
CA MET A 138 -2.04 -2.33 1.31
C MET A 138 -0.90 -2.08 2.30
N ALA A 139 -1.09 -2.44 3.56
CA ALA A 139 -0.06 -2.27 4.59
C ALA A 139 1.19 -3.12 4.31
N GLY A 140 1.00 -4.38 3.89
CA GLY A 140 2.10 -5.26 3.51
C GLY A 140 2.88 -4.74 2.31
N ALA A 141 2.19 -4.26 1.28
CA ALA A 141 2.83 -3.72 0.10
C ALA A 141 3.63 -2.44 0.40
N VAL A 142 3.09 -1.53 1.21
CA VAL A 142 3.83 -0.33 1.64
C VAL A 142 5.05 -0.72 2.49
N CYS A 143 4.91 -1.68 3.39
CA CYS A 143 6.01 -2.16 4.20
C CYS A 143 7.14 -2.77 3.36
N GLY A 144 6.79 -3.65 2.41
CA GLY A 144 7.75 -4.29 1.51
C GLY A 144 8.48 -3.28 0.62
N ASP A 145 7.76 -2.32 0.09
CA ASP A 145 8.31 -1.22 -0.69
C ASP A 145 9.34 -0.41 0.12
N HIS A 146 9.01 -0.01 1.35
CA HIS A 146 9.93 0.69 2.24
C HIS A 146 11.19 -0.10 2.62
N CYS A 147 11.10 -1.43 2.66
CA CYS A 147 12.24 -2.30 2.94
C CYS A 147 13.12 -2.53 1.72
N SER A 148 12.60 -2.30 0.52
CA SER A 148 13.26 -2.68 -0.73
C SER A 148 14.37 -1.70 -1.13
N PRO A 149 15.58 -2.21 -1.41
CA PRO A 149 16.66 -1.37 -1.92
C PRO A 149 16.47 -0.94 -3.38
N ILE A 150 15.54 -1.56 -4.10
CA ILE A 150 15.21 -1.23 -5.49
C ILE A 150 13.94 -0.37 -5.60
N SER A 151 13.37 0.04 -4.47
CA SER A 151 12.20 0.90 -4.43
C SER A 151 12.53 2.31 -4.94
N ASP A 152 11.70 2.80 -5.85
CA ASP A 152 11.78 4.15 -6.36
C ASP A 152 11.59 5.20 -5.24
N THR A 153 10.69 4.95 -4.29
CA THR A 153 10.47 5.82 -3.14
C THR A 153 11.71 5.91 -2.25
N THR A 154 12.37 4.78 -1.98
CA THR A 154 13.60 4.74 -1.16
C THR A 154 14.79 5.38 -1.90
N ILE A 155 14.89 5.15 -3.21
CA ILE A 155 15.91 5.79 -4.07
C ILE A 155 15.72 7.31 -4.08
N MET A 156 14.49 7.78 -4.30
CA MET A 156 14.19 9.21 -4.33
C MET A 156 14.40 9.88 -2.96
N ALA A 157 14.02 9.21 -1.86
CA ALA A 157 14.24 9.72 -0.51
C ALA A 157 15.73 9.89 -0.20
N SER A 158 16.56 8.90 -0.52
CA SER A 158 18.00 8.95 -0.30
C SER A 158 18.69 10.01 -1.18
N ALA A 159 18.25 10.12 -2.44
CA ALA A 159 18.75 11.14 -3.37
C ALA A 159 18.37 12.57 -2.90
N GLY A 160 17.11 12.76 -2.48
CA GLY A 160 16.65 14.05 -1.96
C GLY A 160 17.33 14.46 -0.65
N ALA A 161 17.65 13.49 0.22
CA ALA A 161 18.42 13.70 1.45
C ALA A 161 19.93 13.80 1.21
N GLN A 162 20.40 13.56 -0.02
CA GLN A 162 21.83 13.53 -0.40
C GLN A 162 22.65 12.56 0.47
N CYS A 163 22.06 11.43 0.86
CA CYS A 163 22.73 10.40 1.63
C CYS A 163 23.00 9.15 0.78
N ASN A 164 23.91 8.30 1.24
CA ASN A 164 24.18 7.04 0.55
C ASN A 164 22.96 6.13 0.62
N HIS A 165 22.48 5.67 -0.54
CA HIS A 165 21.27 4.88 -0.66
C HIS A 165 21.29 3.58 0.17
N ILE A 166 22.39 2.83 0.12
CA ILE A 166 22.52 1.56 0.85
C ILE A 166 22.56 1.79 2.36
N VAL A 167 23.22 2.87 2.81
CA VAL A 167 23.22 3.25 4.23
C VAL A 167 21.80 3.62 4.67
N HIS A 168 21.05 4.37 3.85
CA HIS A 168 19.65 4.70 4.12
C HIS A 168 18.80 3.45 4.30
N VAL A 169 18.88 2.50 3.34
CA VAL A 169 18.15 1.22 3.41
C VAL A 169 18.51 0.45 4.68
N ASN A 170 19.80 0.27 4.96
CA ASN A 170 20.26 -0.50 6.11
C ASN A 170 19.84 0.10 7.45
N THR A 171 19.80 1.43 7.56
CA THR A 171 19.37 2.11 8.79
C THR A 171 17.86 2.13 8.96
N GLN A 172 17.09 2.11 7.87
CA GLN A 172 15.63 2.05 7.87
C GLN A 172 15.09 0.65 8.18
N LEU A 173 15.78 -0.39 7.72
CA LEU A 173 15.32 -1.77 7.76
C LEU A 173 14.92 -2.27 9.16
N PRO A 174 15.68 -2.05 10.25
CA PRO A 174 15.28 -2.49 11.59
C PRO A 174 13.95 -1.88 12.06
N TYR A 175 13.70 -0.61 11.74
CA TYR A 175 12.45 0.07 12.09
C TYR A 175 11.29 -0.51 11.28
N ALA A 176 11.47 -0.68 9.98
CA ALA A 176 10.45 -1.24 9.10
C ALA A 176 10.09 -2.69 9.50
N LEU A 177 11.08 -3.52 9.82
CA LEU A 177 10.85 -4.89 10.31
C LEU A 177 10.13 -4.93 11.65
N THR A 178 10.44 -4.00 12.57
CA THR A 178 9.72 -3.88 13.84
C THR A 178 8.24 -3.56 13.59
N VAL A 179 7.96 -2.59 12.73
CA VAL A 179 6.58 -2.23 12.34
C VAL A 179 5.89 -3.40 11.65
N ALA A 180 6.59 -4.11 10.76
CA ALA A 180 6.07 -5.28 10.06
C ALA A 180 5.65 -6.39 11.04
N ALA A 181 6.49 -6.69 12.03
CA ALA A 181 6.20 -7.72 13.04
C ALA A 181 4.96 -7.35 13.87
N VAL A 182 4.87 -6.10 14.34
CA VAL A 182 3.71 -5.62 15.09
C VAL A 182 2.44 -5.63 14.22
N SER A 183 2.54 -5.19 12.96
CA SER A 183 1.42 -5.21 12.01
C SER A 183 0.96 -6.63 11.71
N PHE A 184 1.87 -7.57 11.54
CA PHE A 184 1.54 -8.98 11.36
C PHE A 184 0.71 -9.52 12.53
N VAL A 185 1.14 -9.29 13.77
CA VAL A 185 0.39 -9.69 14.97
C VAL A 185 -0.98 -9.01 15.02
N ALA A 186 -1.05 -7.73 14.66
CA ALA A 186 -2.31 -7.00 14.60
C ALA A 186 -3.27 -7.59 13.54
N TYR A 187 -2.77 -8.02 12.37
CA TYR A 187 -3.59 -8.67 11.34
C TYR A 187 -3.98 -10.12 11.68
N VAL A 188 -3.21 -10.80 12.52
CA VAL A 188 -3.66 -12.07 13.12
C VAL A 188 -4.82 -11.84 14.09
N ALA A 189 -4.78 -10.77 14.88
CA ALA A 189 -5.81 -10.46 15.88
C ALA A 189 -7.07 -9.80 15.29
N ALA A 190 -6.93 -9.01 14.23
CA ALA A 190 -8.01 -8.18 13.67
C ALA A 190 -9.31 -8.94 13.33
N PRO A 191 -9.29 -10.13 12.73
CA PRO A 191 -10.50 -10.90 12.45
C PRO A 191 -11.29 -11.29 13.70
N PHE A 192 -10.61 -11.53 14.82
CA PHE A 192 -11.22 -11.93 16.08
C PHE A 192 -11.84 -10.74 16.84
N VAL A 193 -11.34 -9.55 16.59
CA VAL A 193 -11.86 -8.30 17.20
C VAL A 193 -13.17 -7.84 16.54
N GLY A 194 -13.35 -8.13 15.25
CA GLY A 194 -14.58 -7.86 14.50
C GLY A 194 -14.92 -6.38 14.26
N SER A 195 -14.12 -5.43 14.77
CA SER A 195 -14.34 -3.99 14.61
C SER A 195 -13.03 -3.25 14.35
N ALA A 196 -12.99 -2.49 13.25
CA ALA A 196 -11.85 -1.64 12.92
C ALA A 196 -11.59 -0.55 13.96
N TRP A 197 -12.65 -0.05 14.60
CA TRP A 197 -12.56 0.98 15.66
C TRP A 197 -11.87 0.49 16.93
N ILE A 198 -11.85 -0.82 17.18
CA ILE A 198 -11.15 -1.42 18.32
C ILE A 198 -9.79 -1.95 17.86
N ALA A 199 -9.73 -2.57 16.68
CA ALA A 199 -8.48 -3.16 16.15
C ALA A 199 -7.39 -2.10 15.94
N LEU A 200 -7.74 -0.91 15.41
CA LEU A 200 -6.76 0.15 15.15
C LEU A 200 -6.14 0.72 16.43
N PRO A 201 -6.90 1.16 17.47
CA PRO A 201 -6.30 1.59 18.73
C PRO A 201 -5.49 0.50 19.41
N LEU A 202 -5.92 -0.76 19.32
CA LEU A 202 -5.18 -1.90 19.89
C LEU A 202 -3.82 -2.08 19.18
N ALA A 203 -3.79 -1.98 17.85
CA ALA A 203 -2.55 -2.06 17.06
C ALA A 203 -1.59 -0.91 17.39
N VAL A 204 -2.13 0.32 17.55
CA VAL A 204 -1.34 1.49 17.99
C VAL A 204 -0.80 1.30 19.40
N ALA A 205 -1.61 0.82 20.33
CA ALA A 205 -1.16 0.54 21.70
C ALA A 205 -0.06 -0.53 21.73
N LEU A 206 -0.21 -1.60 20.94
CA LEU A 206 0.80 -2.66 20.78
C LEU A 206 2.11 -2.08 20.24
N MET A 207 2.04 -1.19 19.25
CA MET A 207 3.22 -0.53 18.69
C MET A 207 3.93 0.34 19.73
N LEU A 208 3.19 1.17 20.47
CA LEU A 208 3.76 2.01 21.53
C LEU A 208 4.38 1.17 22.63
N ALA A 209 3.73 0.09 23.05
CA ALA A 209 4.28 -0.85 24.03
C ALA A 209 5.58 -1.49 23.55
N THR A 210 5.63 -1.91 22.28
CA THR A 210 6.84 -2.49 21.65
C THR A 210 7.98 -1.48 21.63
N LEU A 211 7.72 -0.24 21.22
CA LEU A 211 8.73 0.81 21.19
C LEU A 211 9.26 1.15 22.61
N PHE A 212 8.35 1.24 23.58
CA PHE A 212 8.72 1.46 24.98
C PHE A 212 9.61 0.33 25.52
N PHE A 213 9.25 -0.92 25.25
CA PHE A 213 10.02 -2.08 25.65
C PHE A 213 11.40 -2.12 24.99
N LEU A 214 11.49 -1.85 23.69
CA LEU A 214 12.78 -1.75 22.97
C LEU A 214 13.64 -0.62 23.53
N GLN A 215 13.06 0.53 23.88
CA GLN A 215 13.78 1.62 24.50
C GLN A 215 14.38 1.25 25.88
N LEU A 216 13.67 0.45 26.68
CA LEU A 216 14.17 -0.04 27.96
C LEU A 216 15.35 -0.99 27.77
N ILE A 217 15.27 -1.92 26.80
CA ILE A 217 16.35 -2.87 26.51
C ILE A 217 17.62 -2.16 26.00
N LEU A 218 17.45 -1.14 25.15
CA LEU A 218 18.59 -0.44 24.55
C LEU A 218 19.26 0.57 25.50
N LYS A 219 18.63 0.92 26.62
CA LYS A 219 19.17 1.83 27.63
C LYS A 219 19.83 1.11 28.81
N GLY A 220 19.61 -0.17 28.97
CA GLY A 220 20.27 -1.02 29.98
C GLY A 220 21.48 -1.72 29.43
#